data_d4dc0bdc24a49f287f02fa860b074dac
#
_entry.id   d4dc0bdc24a49f287f02fa860b074dac
#
_cell.length_a   1.000
_cell.length_b   1.000
_cell.length_c   1.000
_cell.angle_alpha   90.00
_cell.angle_beta   90.00
_cell.angle_gamma   90.00
#
_symmetry.space_group_name_H-M   'P 1'
#
loop_
_entity.id
_entity.type
_entity.pdbx_description
1 polymer ?
#
loop_
_entity_poly.entity_id
_entity_poly.type
_entity_poly.pdbx_seq_one_letter_code
_entity_poly.pdbx_strand_id
1 'polypeptide(L)'
;LCTQIVETERGISNTYLGNYSTYLQQKFEAKEAQQSAYERQQKEIEKQQVFVDKFRASATRSTQAKSREKQLDKIERIEAPVSDLKTLHFRFPPAPRSGREVVKIQDLTHMY
;
A
#
# COMPACT_ATOMS: atom_id res chain seq x y z
N LEU A 1 -25.47 -2.10 0.81
CA LEU A 1 -24.85 -0.98 0.12
C LEU A 1 -23.83 -0.34 1.06
N CYS A 2 -22.55 -0.42 0.69
CA CYS A 2 -21.46 0.09 1.51
C CYS A 2 -21.30 1.59 1.25
N THR A 3 -21.27 2.41 2.29
CA THR A 3 -21.08 3.86 2.21
C THR A 3 -19.67 4.29 2.59
N GLN A 4 -18.90 3.37 3.20
CA GLN A 4 -17.59 3.62 3.71
C GLN A 4 -16.76 2.33 3.68
N ILE A 5 -15.48 2.43 3.34
CA ILE A 5 -14.54 1.32 3.36
C ILE A 5 -13.36 1.71 4.26
N VAL A 6 -13.01 0.83 5.17
CA VAL A 6 -11.80 0.95 5.99
C VAL A 6 -10.80 -0.08 5.51
N GLU A 7 -9.67 0.39 5.02
CA GLU A 7 -8.54 -0.44 4.64
C GLU A 7 -7.49 -0.42 5.75
N THR A 8 -7.09 -1.58 6.20
CA THR A 8 -5.99 -1.71 7.17
C THR A 8 -4.82 -2.41 6.50
N GLU A 9 -3.73 -1.68 6.36
CA GLU A 9 -2.52 -2.17 5.74
C GLU A 9 -1.30 -1.74 6.58
N ARG A 10 -0.42 -2.68 6.92
CA ARG A 10 0.80 -2.43 7.69
C ARG A 10 0.60 -1.70 9.03
N GLY A 11 -0.53 -1.98 9.70
CA GLY A 11 -0.87 -1.35 10.96
C GLY A 11 -1.44 0.08 10.83
N ILE A 12 -1.63 0.58 9.61
CA ILE A 12 -2.27 1.86 9.34
C ILE A 12 -3.66 1.59 8.79
N SER A 13 -4.66 2.30 9.29
CA SER A 13 -6.03 2.22 8.81
C SER A 13 -6.43 3.49 8.09
N ASN A 14 -6.79 3.35 6.83
CA ASN A 14 -7.28 4.44 5.99
C ASN A 14 -8.77 4.26 5.72
N THR A 15 -9.50 5.37 5.77
CA THR A 15 -10.95 5.37 5.54
C THR A 15 -11.26 6.04 4.21
N TYR A 16 -12.01 5.34 3.37
CA TYR A 16 -12.48 5.82 2.08
C TYR A 16 -14.00 5.94 2.08
N LEU A 17 -14.50 7.10 1.68
CA LEU A 17 -15.94 7.31 1.53
C LEU A 17 -16.40 6.84 0.16
N GLY A 18 -17.51 6.11 0.14
CA GLY A 18 -18.12 5.61 -1.08
C GLY A 18 -18.21 4.09 -1.16
N ASN A 19 -18.53 3.61 -2.34
CA ASN A 19 -18.64 2.18 -2.65
C ASN A 19 -17.27 1.57 -3.00
N TYR A 20 -17.24 0.26 -3.21
CA TYR A 20 -16.00 -0.45 -3.53
C TYR A 20 -15.34 0.02 -4.84
N SER A 21 -16.11 0.37 -5.85
CA SER A 21 -15.57 0.89 -7.12
C SER A 21 -14.89 2.23 -6.93
N THR A 22 -15.49 3.13 -6.15
CA THR A 22 -14.92 4.43 -5.80
C THR A 22 -13.63 4.27 -4.98
N TYR A 23 -13.62 3.33 -4.03
CA TYR A 23 -12.41 3.00 -3.27
C TYR A 23 -11.26 2.55 -4.17
N LEU A 24 -11.52 1.63 -5.11
CA LEU A 24 -10.48 1.16 -6.04
C LEU A 24 -9.90 2.29 -6.87
N GLN A 25 -10.74 3.20 -7.35
CA GLN A 25 -10.30 4.36 -8.12
C GLN A 25 -9.44 5.30 -7.26
N GLN A 26 -9.90 5.65 -6.06
CA GLN A 26 -9.15 6.52 -5.14
C GLN A 26 -7.81 5.90 -4.74
N LYS A 27 -7.78 4.59 -4.49
CA LYS A 27 -6.53 3.86 -4.18
C LYS A 27 -5.56 3.88 -5.36
N PHE A 28 -6.06 3.68 -6.58
CA PHE A 28 -5.24 3.73 -7.78
C PHE A 28 -4.64 5.13 -7.99
N GLU A 29 -5.46 6.17 -7.91
CA GLU A 29 -5.03 7.57 -8.04
C GLU A 29 -4.00 7.96 -6.97
N ALA A 30 -4.21 7.53 -5.72
CA ALA A 30 -3.28 7.76 -4.62
C ALA A 30 -1.92 7.07 -4.87
N LYS A 31 -1.94 5.84 -5.39
CA LYS A 31 -0.73 5.09 -5.73
C LYS A 31 0.04 5.76 -6.88
N GLU A 32 -0.65 6.22 -7.92
CA GLU A 32 -0.02 6.95 -9.04
C GLU A 32 0.58 8.29 -8.57
N ALA A 33 -0.15 9.02 -7.72
CA ALA A 33 0.34 10.28 -7.15
C ALA A 33 1.59 10.05 -6.29
N GLN A 34 1.60 9.02 -5.46
CA GLN A 34 2.75 8.64 -4.64
C GLN A 34 3.95 8.24 -5.51
N GLN A 35 3.73 7.44 -6.55
CA GLN A 35 4.78 7.03 -7.50
C GLN A 35 5.39 8.26 -8.18
N SER A 36 4.55 9.16 -8.68
CA SER A 36 5.01 10.40 -9.35
C SER A 36 5.78 11.32 -8.40
N ALA A 37 5.33 11.42 -7.14
CA ALA A 37 6.02 12.20 -6.11
C ALA A 37 7.37 11.59 -5.76
N TYR A 38 7.43 10.27 -5.58
CA TYR A 38 8.66 9.51 -5.33
C TYR A 38 9.67 9.73 -6.47
N GLU A 39 9.27 9.54 -7.72
CA GLU A 39 10.17 9.70 -8.87
C GLU A 39 10.71 11.13 -9.00
N ARG A 40 9.86 12.14 -8.77
CA ARG A 40 10.31 13.55 -8.76
C ARG A 40 11.32 13.80 -7.66
N GLN A 41 11.06 13.29 -6.45
CA GLN A 41 11.98 13.45 -5.34
C GLN A 41 13.30 12.74 -5.61
N GLN A 42 13.28 11.51 -6.15
CA GLN A 42 14.52 10.78 -6.49
C GLN A 42 15.36 11.53 -7.52
N LYS A 43 14.75 12.06 -8.58
CA LYS A 43 15.45 12.88 -9.58
C LYS A 43 16.07 14.13 -8.99
N GLU A 44 15.38 14.78 -8.05
CA GLU A 44 15.92 15.97 -7.37
C GLU A 44 17.08 15.61 -6.43
N ILE A 45 16.95 14.55 -5.65
CA ILE A 45 18.02 14.03 -4.79
C ILE A 45 19.25 13.69 -5.63
N GLU A 46 19.07 12.98 -6.74
CA GLU A 46 20.17 12.60 -7.64
C GLU A 46 20.90 13.84 -8.19
N LYS A 47 20.16 14.85 -8.67
CA LYS A 47 20.77 16.11 -9.14
C LYS A 47 21.56 16.82 -8.04
N GLN A 48 21.03 16.87 -6.84
CA GLN A 48 21.71 17.49 -5.70
C GLN A 48 22.96 16.68 -5.31
N GLN A 49 22.88 15.35 -5.32
CA GLN A 49 24.01 14.47 -5.04
C GLN A 49 25.13 14.64 -6.07
N VAL A 50 24.82 14.64 -7.35
CA VAL A 50 25.79 14.89 -8.43
C VAL A 50 26.48 16.24 -8.25
N PHE A 51 25.74 17.27 -7.84
CA PHE A 51 26.32 18.58 -7.56
C PHE A 51 27.29 18.52 -6.35
N VAL A 52 26.88 17.88 -5.27
CA VAL A 52 27.71 17.71 -4.06
C VAL A 52 29.01 16.98 -4.41
N ASP A 53 28.92 15.86 -5.13
CA ASP A 53 30.06 15.02 -5.51
C ASP A 53 31.04 15.79 -6.40
N LYS A 54 30.51 16.56 -7.36
CA LYS A 54 31.33 17.37 -8.29
C LYS A 54 32.08 18.51 -7.60
N PHE A 55 31.46 19.13 -6.59
CA PHE A 55 32.01 20.36 -6.01
C PHE A 55 32.55 20.19 -4.59
N ARG A 56 32.49 18.99 -4.02
CA ARG A 56 32.98 18.69 -2.65
C ARG A 56 34.47 19.03 -2.47
N ALA A 57 35.29 18.80 -3.50
CA ALA A 57 36.72 19.09 -3.48
C ALA A 57 37.09 20.47 -4.03
N SER A 58 36.12 21.28 -4.44
CA SER A 58 36.38 22.60 -5.03
C SER A 58 36.66 23.65 -3.95
N ALA A 59 37.76 24.39 -4.06
CA ALA A 59 38.12 25.42 -3.09
C ALA A 59 37.07 26.53 -2.95
N THR A 60 36.40 26.90 -4.05
CA THR A 60 35.43 28.00 -4.08
C THR A 60 33.98 27.57 -3.81
N ARG A 61 33.61 26.32 -4.13
CA ARG A 61 32.23 25.81 -4.05
C ARG A 61 31.99 24.78 -2.97
N SER A 62 33.04 24.41 -2.21
CA SER A 62 32.90 23.39 -1.13
C SER A 62 31.89 23.79 -0.06
N THR A 63 31.78 25.09 0.28
CA THR A 63 30.80 25.57 1.26
C THR A 63 29.36 25.38 0.75
N GLN A 64 29.11 25.62 -0.56
CA GLN A 64 27.80 25.39 -1.18
C GLN A 64 27.48 23.91 -1.24
N ALA A 65 28.47 23.06 -1.56
CA ALA A 65 28.30 21.61 -1.57
C ALA A 65 27.94 21.08 -0.17
N LYS A 66 28.63 21.52 0.88
CA LYS A 66 28.31 21.16 2.28
C LYS A 66 26.92 21.65 2.72
N SER A 67 26.49 22.82 2.27
CA SER A 67 25.15 23.32 2.56
C SER A 67 24.07 22.44 1.92
N ARG A 68 24.26 22.02 0.66
CA ARG A 68 23.33 21.12 -0.05
C ARG A 68 23.35 19.72 0.55
N GLU A 69 24.49 19.19 0.94
CA GLU A 69 24.60 17.91 1.65
C GLU A 69 23.76 17.92 2.94
N LYS A 70 23.86 18.98 3.76
CA LYS A 70 23.00 19.16 4.94
C LYS A 70 21.51 19.29 4.62
N GLN A 71 21.15 19.83 3.46
CA GLN A 71 19.76 19.90 3.01
C GLN A 71 19.27 18.52 2.61
N LEU A 72 20.08 17.72 1.89
CA LEU A 72 19.76 16.34 1.52
C LEU A 72 19.52 15.45 2.75
N ASP A 73 20.32 15.62 3.80
CA ASP A 73 20.17 14.87 5.05
C ASP A 73 18.86 15.18 5.80
N LYS A 74 18.29 16.37 5.56
CA LYS A 74 17.03 16.82 6.19
C LYS A 74 15.79 16.49 5.37
N ILE A 75 15.95 16.02 4.13
CA ILE A 75 14.81 15.67 3.28
C ILE A 75 14.12 14.43 3.84
N GLU A 76 12.86 14.56 4.17
CA GLU A 76 11.99 13.44 4.46
C GLU A 76 11.77 12.64 3.17
N ARG A 77 12.25 11.41 3.16
CA ARG A 77 12.18 10.55 1.96
C ARG A 77 10.79 9.97 1.80
N ILE A 78 10.20 10.18 0.64
CA ILE A 78 8.95 9.53 0.26
C ILE A 78 9.25 8.05 0.01
N GLU A 79 8.48 7.19 0.67
CA GLU A 79 8.59 5.74 0.43
C GLU A 79 8.05 5.38 -0.95
N ALA A 80 8.74 4.46 -1.63
CA ALA A 80 8.22 3.91 -2.87
C ALA A 80 6.87 3.23 -2.63
N PRO A 81 5.88 3.40 -3.51
CA PRO A 81 4.63 2.67 -3.40
C PRO A 81 4.91 1.18 -3.47
N VAL A 82 4.31 0.44 -2.55
CA VAL A 82 4.50 -1.00 -2.47
C VAL A 82 3.82 -1.64 -3.66
N SER A 83 4.61 -2.30 -4.49
CA SER A 83 4.10 -3.17 -5.53
C SER A 83 3.77 -4.53 -4.92
N ASP A 84 2.53 -4.94 -5.10
CA ASP A 84 2.04 -6.30 -4.97
C ASP A 84 2.22 -6.97 -3.60
N LEU A 85 1.23 -6.74 -2.75
CA LEU A 85 0.96 -7.67 -1.67
C LEU A 85 0.71 -9.05 -2.28
N LYS A 86 1.52 -10.03 -1.89
CA LYS A 86 1.30 -11.42 -2.30
C LYS A 86 -0.11 -11.81 -1.87
N THR A 87 -0.93 -12.18 -2.81
CA THR A 87 -2.29 -12.67 -2.53
C THR A 87 -2.20 -13.94 -1.72
N LEU A 88 -2.83 -13.96 -0.56
CA LEU A 88 -2.91 -15.16 0.26
C LEU A 88 -3.86 -16.13 -0.44
N HIS A 89 -3.33 -17.23 -0.95
CA HIS A 89 -4.11 -18.34 -1.44
C HIS A 89 -4.48 -19.27 -0.27
N PHE A 90 -5.67 -19.09 0.24
CA PHE A 90 -6.21 -19.95 1.28
C PHE A 90 -7.32 -20.84 0.70
N ARG A 91 -7.19 -22.13 0.94
CA ARG A 91 -8.25 -23.11 0.63
C ARG A 91 -8.71 -23.74 1.94
N PHE A 92 -9.99 -23.65 2.22
CA PHE A 92 -10.56 -24.37 3.34
C PHE A 92 -10.35 -25.88 3.14
N PRO A 93 -9.94 -26.60 4.16
CA PRO A 93 -9.89 -28.07 4.06
C PRO A 93 -11.30 -28.59 3.77
N PRO A 94 -11.43 -29.68 3.00
CA PRO A 94 -12.73 -30.27 2.74
C PRO A 94 -13.37 -30.65 4.08
N ALA A 95 -14.63 -30.32 4.23
CA ALA A 95 -15.38 -30.72 5.41
C ALA A 95 -15.39 -32.25 5.52
N PRO A 96 -15.27 -32.82 6.73
CA PRO A 96 -15.43 -34.25 6.91
C PRO A 96 -16.82 -34.67 6.38
N ARG A 97 -16.90 -35.84 5.76
CA ARG A 97 -18.18 -36.34 5.25
C ARG A 97 -19.19 -36.40 6.40
N SER A 98 -20.33 -35.77 6.21
CA SER A 98 -21.48 -35.97 7.08
C SER A 98 -21.87 -37.47 7.06
N GLY A 99 -22.46 -37.97 8.14
CA GLY A 99 -22.92 -39.32 8.23
C GLY A 99 -23.81 -39.73 7.04
N ARG A 100 -23.87 -41.03 6.75
CA ARG A 100 -24.64 -41.60 5.63
C ARG A 100 -26.13 -41.27 5.70
N GLU A 101 -26.67 -41.13 6.91
CA GLU A 101 -28.04 -40.70 7.19
C GLU A 101 -28.01 -39.33 7.89
N VAL A 102 -28.49 -38.30 7.21
CA VAL A 102 -28.55 -36.93 7.76
C VAL A 102 -29.88 -36.72 8.50
N VAL A 103 -30.94 -37.33 8.01
CA VAL A 103 -32.27 -37.27 8.62
C VAL A 103 -32.97 -38.60 8.34
N LYS A 104 -33.54 -39.21 9.38
CA LYS A 104 -34.42 -40.39 9.28
C LYS A 104 -35.75 -40.03 9.89
N ILE A 105 -36.81 -40.02 9.08
CA ILE A 105 -38.17 -39.77 9.51
C ILE A 105 -38.92 -41.09 9.51
N GLN A 106 -39.54 -41.44 10.63
CA GLN A 106 -40.40 -42.61 10.76
C GLN A 106 -41.70 -42.16 11.41
N ASP A 107 -42.83 -42.64 10.86
CA ASP A 107 -44.17 -42.44 11.39
C ASP A 107 -44.57 -40.95 11.64
N LEU A 108 -44.18 -40.08 10.72
CA LEU A 108 -44.53 -38.64 10.81
C LEU A 108 -46.00 -38.44 10.41
N THR A 109 -46.83 -37.99 11.37
CA THR A 109 -48.22 -37.57 11.14
C THR A 109 -48.29 -36.08 11.39
N HIS A 110 -48.83 -35.31 10.43
CA HIS A 110 -49.09 -33.89 10.59
C HIS A 110 -50.53 -33.58 10.28
N MET A 111 -51.24 -32.94 11.17
CA MET A 111 -52.60 -32.42 10.95
C MET A 111 -52.56 -30.90 11.03
N TYR A 112 -53.36 -30.28 10.16
CA TYR A 112 -53.62 -28.84 10.21
C TYR A 112 -54.81 -28.54 11.14
#